data_b7dd73257b667c1fe906ca909c33359a
#
_entry.id   b7dd73257b667c1fe906ca909c33359a
#
_cell.length_a   1.000
_cell.length_b   1.000
_cell.length_c   1.000
_cell.angle_alpha   90.00
_cell.angle_beta   90.00
_cell.angle_gamma   90.00
#
_symmetry.space_group_name_H-M   'P 1'
#
loop_
_entity.id
_entity.type
_entity.pdbx_description
1 polymer ?
#
loop_
_entity_poly.entity_id
_entity_poly.type
_entity_poly.pdbx_seq_one_letter_code
_entity_poly.pdbx_strand_id
1 'polypeptide(L)'
;MDGFELVVVASSAGGVQALTTLVSELPADLGLAVVIVQHVDPRHRSLLVDILARRSRLPVEQVEDGTKMVPGTIYVAPPGFHVLVEADHTLSLSHAELVNFVRPSADLLFESAAASFTDRVIAVVLTGTGEDGAVGVRAVHEMGGTVVVQDQGSSEFFGMPHAAINTGAVDFVLPLEEIAPALVTLSTSGQDEQ
;
A
#
# COMPACT_ATOMS: atom_id res chain seq x y z
N MET A 1 8.77 20.18 -8.35
CA MET A 1 8.85 18.75 -7.97
C MET A 1 7.50 18.14 -8.37
N ASP A 2 7.52 17.07 -9.14
CA ASP A 2 6.27 16.39 -9.50
C ASP A 2 5.66 15.81 -8.21
N GLY A 3 4.35 15.96 -8.00
CA GLY A 3 3.65 15.46 -6.81
C GLY A 3 3.68 13.93 -6.72
N PHE A 4 3.19 13.37 -5.60
CA PHE A 4 3.04 11.93 -5.45
C PHE A 4 2.17 11.33 -6.56
N GLU A 5 2.46 10.11 -6.99
CA GLU A 5 1.75 9.39 -8.05
C GLU A 5 1.22 8.02 -7.60
N LEU A 6 1.88 7.40 -6.63
CA LEU A 6 1.59 6.04 -6.20
C LEU A 6 1.48 5.93 -4.67
N VAL A 7 0.44 5.24 -4.21
CA VAL A 7 0.31 4.75 -2.83
C VAL A 7 0.44 3.23 -2.83
N VAL A 8 1.33 2.68 -2.02
CA VAL A 8 1.46 1.25 -1.78
C VAL A 8 1.05 0.93 -0.34
N VAL A 9 0.14 -0.02 -0.16
CA VAL A 9 -0.48 -0.33 1.13
C VAL A 9 -0.23 -1.79 1.50
N ALA A 10 0.21 -2.02 2.73
CA ALA A 10 0.38 -3.36 3.31
C ALA A 10 -0.51 -3.56 4.52
N SER A 11 -1.13 -4.73 4.63
CA SER A 11 -1.92 -5.16 5.77
C SER A 11 -1.96 -6.68 5.92
N SER A 12 -2.35 -7.15 7.09
CA SER A 12 -2.46 -8.58 7.40
C SER A 12 -3.64 -8.83 8.35
N ALA A 13 -3.42 -9.37 9.53
CA ALA A 13 -4.48 -9.59 10.52
C ALA A 13 -5.20 -8.28 10.88
N GLY A 14 -6.53 -8.28 10.85
CA GLY A 14 -7.36 -7.07 11.00
C GLY A 14 -7.41 -6.17 9.75
N GLY A 15 -6.64 -6.51 8.71
CA GLY A 15 -6.42 -5.67 7.52
C GLY A 15 -7.68 -5.42 6.69
N VAL A 16 -8.57 -6.40 6.56
CA VAL A 16 -9.80 -6.24 5.75
C VAL A 16 -10.66 -5.09 6.30
N GLN A 17 -10.81 -4.99 7.62
CA GLN A 17 -11.54 -3.90 8.25
C GLN A 17 -10.80 -2.56 8.07
N ALA A 18 -9.49 -2.54 8.30
CA ALA A 18 -8.69 -1.33 8.14
C ALA A 18 -8.69 -0.82 6.69
N LEU A 19 -8.53 -1.72 5.71
CA LEU A 19 -8.61 -1.37 4.28
C LEU A 19 -10.01 -0.86 3.90
N THR A 20 -11.07 -1.47 4.42
CA THR A 20 -12.45 -1.03 4.16
C THR A 20 -12.66 0.40 4.66
N THR A 21 -12.17 0.73 5.86
CA THR A 21 -12.21 2.10 6.40
C THR A 21 -11.41 3.05 5.49
N LEU A 22 -10.16 2.71 5.20
CA LEU A 22 -9.28 3.53 4.37
C LEU A 22 -9.92 3.87 3.01
N VAL A 23 -10.35 2.83 2.26
CA VAL A 23 -10.87 3.05 0.89
C VAL A 23 -12.21 3.77 0.86
N SER A 24 -13.02 3.67 1.93
CA SER A 24 -14.30 4.37 2.03
C SER A 24 -14.15 5.89 2.17
N GLU A 25 -13.01 6.35 2.66
CA GLU A 25 -12.70 7.76 2.90
C GLU A 25 -11.91 8.42 1.76
N LEU A 26 -11.36 7.62 0.83
CA LEU A 26 -10.69 8.16 -0.34
C LEU A 26 -11.69 8.85 -1.30
N PRO A 27 -11.41 10.07 -1.75
CA PRO A 27 -12.29 10.81 -2.65
C PRO A 27 -12.25 10.22 -4.07
N ALA A 28 -13.34 10.42 -4.84
CA ALA A 28 -13.47 9.91 -6.21
C ALA A 28 -12.49 10.55 -7.21
N ASP A 29 -11.93 11.69 -6.88
CA ASP A 29 -10.99 12.47 -7.68
C ASP A 29 -9.54 12.34 -7.18
N LEU A 30 -9.24 11.31 -6.39
CA LEU A 30 -7.87 11.02 -5.96
C LEU A 30 -6.97 10.82 -7.18
N GLY A 31 -5.97 11.69 -7.33
CA GLY A 31 -5.05 11.68 -8.47
C GLY A 31 -3.94 10.61 -8.39
N LEU A 32 -4.00 9.67 -7.42
CA LEU A 32 -2.98 8.65 -7.18
C LEU A 32 -3.49 7.26 -7.60
N ALA A 33 -2.60 6.41 -8.10
CA ALA A 33 -2.84 4.97 -8.15
C ALA A 33 -2.61 4.38 -6.74
N VAL A 34 -3.39 3.37 -6.36
CA VAL A 34 -3.24 2.68 -5.06
C VAL A 34 -3.03 1.19 -5.30
N VAL A 35 -1.95 0.61 -4.76
CA VAL A 35 -1.68 -0.83 -4.85
C VAL A 35 -1.69 -1.43 -3.46
N ILE A 36 -2.51 -2.45 -3.24
CA ILE A 36 -2.75 -3.06 -1.94
C ILE A 36 -2.22 -4.50 -1.91
N VAL A 37 -1.40 -4.80 -0.91
CA VAL A 37 -1.03 -6.14 -0.47
C VAL A 37 -1.73 -6.43 0.85
N GLN A 38 -2.60 -7.45 0.85
CA GLN A 38 -3.19 -8.05 2.04
C GLN A 38 -2.74 -9.50 2.14
N HIS A 39 -2.16 -9.88 3.27
CA HIS A 39 -1.83 -11.28 3.51
C HIS A 39 -3.11 -12.10 3.66
N VAL A 40 -3.29 -13.05 2.76
CA VAL A 40 -4.43 -13.97 2.72
C VAL A 40 -3.95 -15.41 2.52
N ASP A 41 -4.75 -16.37 2.95
CA ASP A 41 -4.46 -17.79 2.68
C ASP A 41 -4.62 -18.07 1.18
N PRO A 42 -3.56 -18.49 0.47
CA PRO A 42 -3.60 -18.70 -0.98
C PRO A 42 -4.50 -19.87 -1.42
N ARG A 43 -4.95 -20.70 -0.47
CA ARG A 43 -5.86 -21.85 -0.74
C ARG A 43 -7.30 -21.42 -0.94
N HIS A 44 -7.66 -20.19 -0.60
CA HIS A 44 -9.01 -19.67 -0.71
C HIS A 44 -9.09 -18.53 -1.71
N ARG A 45 -10.20 -18.47 -2.45
CA ARG A 45 -10.50 -17.33 -3.30
C ARG A 45 -10.65 -16.08 -2.42
N SER A 46 -9.91 -15.05 -2.76
CA SER A 46 -10.07 -13.76 -2.07
C SER A 46 -11.34 -13.06 -2.54
N LEU A 47 -12.13 -12.58 -1.59
CA LEU A 47 -13.28 -11.69 -1.83
C LEU A 47 -12.92 -10.22 -1.58
N LEU A 48 -11.65 -9.92 -1.36
CA LEU A 48 -11.20 -8.59 -0.95
C LEU A 48 -11.59 -7.51 -1.97
N VAL A 49 -11.41 -7.78 -3.26
CA VAL A 49 -11.82 -6.86 -4.34
C VAL A 49 -13.31 -6.52 -4.22
N ASP A 50 -14.17 -7.54 -4.09
CA ASP A 50 -15.62 -7.34 -3.97
C ASP A 50 -16.00 -6.56 -2.71
N ILE A 51 -15.31 -6.82 -1.59
CA ILE A 51 -15.54 -6.14 -0.30
C ILE A 51 -15.16 -4.67 -0.42
N LEU A 52 -13.97 -4.36 -0.95
CA LEU A 52 -13.48 -3.00 -1.08
C LEU A 52 -14.28 -2.21 -2.13
N ALA A 53 -14.64 -2.81 -3.26
CA ALA A 53 -15.42 -2.16 -4.33
C ALA A 53 -16.79 -1.67 -3.85
N ARG A 54 -17.41 -2.36 -2.87
CA ARG A 54 -18.70 -1.94 -2.30
C ARG A 54 -18.61 -0.70 -1.41
N ARG A 55 -17.42 -0.32 -0.99
CA ARG A 55 -17.17 0.78 -0.05
C ARG A 55 -16.41 1.93 -0.68
N SER A 56 -15.61 1.63 -1.70
CA SER A 56 -14.78 2.61 -2.40
C SER A 56 -15.60 3.45 -3.37
N ARG A 57 -15.22 4.72 -3.52
CA ARG A 57 -15.66 5.61 -4.60
C ARG A 57 -14.78 5.49 -5.85
N LEU A 58 -13.63 4.84 -5.70
CA LEU A 58 -12.69 4.56 -6.78
C LEU A 58 -12.94 3.15 -7.32
N PRO A 59 -12.66 2.89 -8.61
CA PRO A 59 -12.62 1.52 -9.15
C PRO A 59 -11.64 0.67 -8.35
N VAL A 60 -12.01 -0.58 -8.08
CA VAL A 60 -11.16 -1.57 -7.40
C VAL A 60 -11.00 -2.78 -8.30
N GLU A 61 -9.78 -3.12 -8.64
CA GLU A 61 -9.44 -4.18 -9.57
C GLU A 61 -8.43 -5.15 -8.95
N GLN A 62 -8.51 -6.43 -9.34
CA GLN A 62 -7.43 -7.37 -9.04
C GLN A 62 -6.29 -7.16 -10.02
N VAL A 63 -5.05 -7.16 -9.53
CA VAL A 63 -3.87 -7.07 -10.40
C VAL A 63 -3.80 -8.28 -11.33
N GLU A 64 -3.64 -8.03 -12.62
CA GLU A 64 -3.25 -8.99 -13.64
C GLU A 64 -1.82 -8.68 -14.10
N ASP A 65 -1.11 -9.68 -14.60
CA ASP A 65 0.27 -9.50 -15.08
C ASP A 65 0.31 -8.53 -16.27
N GLY A 66 1.18 -7.51 -16.18
CA GLY A 66 1.28 -6.44 -17.17
C GLY A 66 0.22 -5.34 -17.05
N THR A 67 -0.54 -5.30 -15.95
CA THR A 67 -1.53 -4.23 -15.71
C THR A 67 -0.85 -2.86 -15.70
N LYS A 68 -1.25 -1.97 -16.59
CA LYS A 68 -0.82 -0.56 -16.57
C LYS A 68 -1.60 0.22 -15.52
N MET A 69 -0.90 0.83 -14.57
CA MET A 69 -1.56 1.63 -13.54
C MET A 69 -2.19 2.90 -14.11
N VAL A 70 -3.38 3.23 -13.61
CA VAL A 70 -4.11 4.45 -13.91
C VAL A 70 -4.39 5.19 -12.61
N PRO A 71 -4.11 6.50 -12.53
CA PRO A 71 -4.49 7.31 -11.37
C PRO A 71 -5.98 7.18 -11.04
N GLY A 72 -6.32 7.21 -9.74
CA GLY A 72 -7.70 7.06 -9.29
C GLY A 72 -8.23 5.63 -9.33
N THR A 73 -7.35 4.63 -9.39
CA THR A 73 -7.71 3.20 -9.36
C THR A 73 -7.00 2.48 -8.23
N ILE A 74 -7.70 1.58 -7.57
CA ILE A 74 -7.19 0.71 -6.51
C ILE A 74 -6.93 -0.68 -7.10
N TYR A 75 -5.71 -1.16 -6.98
CA TYR A 75 -5.24 -2.47 -7.44
C TYR A 75 -4.97 -3.37 -6.24
N VAL A 76 -5.55 -4.57 -6.22
CA VAL A 76 -5.40 -5.54 -5.13
C VAL A 76 -4.58 -6.73 -5.60
N ALA A 77 -3.53 -7.07 -4.89
CA ALA A 77 -2.69 -8.22 -5.16
C ALA A 77 -3.51 -9.53 -5.10
N PRO A 78 -3.41 -10.41 -6.11
CA PRO A 78 -4.04 -11.74 -6.05
C PRO A 78 -3.32 -12.64 -5.03
N PRO A 79 -4.05 -13.59 -4.40
CA PRO A 79 -3.43 -14.58 -3.52
C PRO A 79 -2.36 -15.40 -4.25
N GLY A 80 -1.26 -15.68 -3.57
CA GLY A 80 -0.23 -16.59 -4.06
C GLY A 80 0.75 -15.99 -5.08
N PHE A 81 0.67 -14.70 -5.37
CA PHE A 81 1.63 -13.98 -6.21
C PHE A 81 2.20 -12.77 -5.48
N HIS A 82 3.47 -12.47 -5.70
CA HIS A 82 4.03 -11.16 -5.41
C HIS A 82 3.62 -10.18 -6.51
N VAL A 83 3.36 -8.94 -6.14
CA VAL A 83 3.14 -7.82 -7.07
C VAL A 83 4.37 -6.94 -7.06
N LEU A 84 4.90 -6.65 -8.25
CA LEU A 84 6.05 -5.78 -8.45
C LEU A 84 5.64 -4.58 -9.31
N VAL A 85 6.24 -3.44 -9.03
CA VAL A 85 6.09 -2.23 -9.85
C VAL A 85 7.26 -2.15 -10.80
N GLU A 86 6.99 -2.19 -12.11
CA GLU A 86 8.01 -2.14 -13.15
C GLU A 86 8.39 -0.69 -13.51
N ALA A 87 9.55 -0.51 -14.12
CA ALA A 87 10.07 0.81 -14.49
C ALA A 87 9.20 1.57 -15.51
N ASP A 88 8.35 0.87 -16.26
CA ASP A 88 7.39 1.44 -17.20
C ASP A 88 6.02 1.72 -16.56
N HIS A 89 5.95 1.65 -15.22
CA HIS A 89 4.76 1.86 -14.39
C HIS A 89 3.65 0.82 -14.62
N THR A 90 4.01 -0.38 -15.08
CA THR A 90 3.11 -1.54 -15.07
C THR A 90 3.28 -2.36 -13.79
N LEU A 91 2.27 -3.18 -13.47
CA LEU A 91 2.31 -4.15 -12.39
C LEU A 91 2.59 -5.53 -12.96
N SER A 92 3.57 -6.23 -12.42
CA SER A 92 3.85 -7.62 -12.78
C SER A 92 3.56 -8.57 -11.62
N LEU A 93 3.25 -9.83 -11.97
CA LEU A 93 3.01 -10.89 -11.01
C LEU A 93 4.20 -11.87 -10.98
N SER A 94 4.67 -12.21 -9.78
CA SER A 94 5.77 -13.15 -9.59
C SER A 94 5.39 -14.32 -8.69
N HIS A 95 5.74 -15.53 -9.11
CA HIS A 95 5.65 -16.76 -8.33
C HIS A 95 6.97 -17.10 -7.60
N ALA A 96 7.87 -16.13 -7.42
CA ALA A 96 9.10 -16.31 -6.65
C ALA A 96 8.82 -16.88 -5.25
N GLU A 97 9.87 -17.32 -4.57
CA GLU A 97 9.79 -17.89 -3.23
C GLU A 97 9.10 -16.94 -2.23
N LEU A 98 8.59 -17.51 -1.15
CA LEU A 98 8.01 -16.74 -0.06
C LEU A 98 9.06 -15.81 0.55
N VAL A 99 8.68 -14.56 0.79
CA VAL A 99 9.49 -13.60 1.55
C VAL A 99 8.90 -13.50 2.95
N ASN A 100 9.69 -13.73 4.00
CA ASN A 100 9.22 -13.77 5.38
C ASN A 100 7.98 -14.68 5.56
N PHE A 101 7.98 -15.83 4.86
CA PHE A 101 6.89 -16.83 4.83
C PHE A 101 5.56 -16.35 4.23
N VAL A 102 5.53 -15.19 3.56
CA VAL A 102 4.32 -14.65 2.92
C VAL A 102 4.48 -14.45 1.40
N ARG A 103 3.36 -14.54 0.70
CA ARG A 103 3.18 -14.17 -0.70
C ARG A 103 1.70 -13.87 -0.94
N PRO A 104 1.34 -12.61 -1.24
CA PRO A 104 2.20 -11.46 -1.57
C PRO A 104 3.06 -10.97 -0.41
N SER A 105 4.20 -10.33 -0.72
CA SER A 105 5.07 -9.64 0.22
C SER A 105 4.98 -8.12 0.04
N ALA A 106 4.80 -7.41 1.15
CA ALA A 106 4.85 -5.95 1.18
C ALA A 106 6.25 -5.41 0.89
N ASP A 107 7.31 -6.10 1.38
CA ASP A 107 8.68 -5.68 1.13
C ASP A 107 8.96 -5.59 -0.38
N LEU A 108 8.62 -6.63 -1.15
CA LEU A 108 8.84 -6.63 -2.60
C LEU A 108 8.04 -5.56 -3.33
N LEU A 109 6.78 -5.33 -2.93
CA LEU A 109 5.97 -4.25 -3.51
C LEU A 109 6.60 -2.89 -3.22
N PHE A 110 6.99 -2.62 -1.99
CA PHE A 110 7.53 -1.33 -1.57
C PHE A 110 8.90 -1.05 -2.19
N GLU A 111 9.80 -2.04 -2.22
CA GLU A 111 11.12 -1.93 -2.84
C GLU A 111 11.02 -1.64 -4.35
N SER A 112 10.16 -2.37 -5.08
CA SER A 112 9.94 -2.15 -6.51
C SER A 112 9.27 -0.80 -6.80
N ALA A 113 8.30 -0.38 -5.96
CA ALA A 113 7.67 0.93 -6.07
C ALA A 113 8.68 2.07 -5.82
N ALA A 114 9.52 1.94 -4.78
CA ALA A 114 10.58 2.91 -4.49
C ALA A 114 11.59 3.03 -5.64
N ALA A 115 11.98 1.92 -6.24
CA ALA A 115 12.90 1.92 -7.40
C ALA A 115 12.29 2.59 -8.64
N SER A 116 10.98 2.46 -8.85
CA SER A 116 10.28 2.95 -10.06
C SER A 116 9.78 4.40 -9.92
N PHE A 117 9.31 4.80 -8.73
CA PHE A 117 8.70 6.10 -8.49
C PHE A 117 9.56 7.05 -7.64
N THR A 118 10.62 6.55 -7.00
CA THR A 118 11.54 7.33 -6.15
C THR A 118 10.81 8.12 -5.06
N ASP A 119 10.87 9.44 -5.07
CA ASP A 119 10.25 10.36 -4.12
C ASP A 119 8.74 10.55 -4.32
N ARG A 120 8.15 9.97 -5.39
CA ARG A 120 6.72 10.10 -5.72
C ARG A 120 5.85 8.96 -5.19
N VAL A 121 6.38 8.14 -4.28
CA VAL A 121 5.65 7.04 -3.66
C VAL A 121 5.33 7.32 -2.18
N ILE A 122 4.13 6.93 -1.76
CA ILE A 122 3.72 6.90 -0.36
C ILE A 122 3.51 5.44 0.03
N ALA A 123 4.25 4.95 1.03
CA ALA A 123 4.02 3.64 1.62
C ALA A 123 3.13 3.76 2.86
N VAL A 124 2.15 2.86 2.97
CA VAL A 124 1.23 2.79 4.11
C VAL A 124 1.30 1.40 4.73
N VAL A 125 1.60 1.32 6.02
CA VAL A 125 1.56 0.06 6.78
C VAL A 125 0.41 0.09 7.77
N LEU A 126 -0.55 -0.81 7.57
CA LEU A 126 -1.72 -0.98 8.42
C LEU A 126 -1.55 -2.16 9.39
N THR A 127 -2.58 -2.38 10.21
CA THR A 127 -2.66 -3.51 11.14
C THR A 127 -2.21 -4.84 10.52
N GLY A 128 -1.45 -5.61 11.26
CA GLY A 128 -0.97 -6.93 10.86
C GLY A 128 0.01 -7.54 11.85
N THR A 129 0.18 -8.85 11.77
CA THR A 129 1.20 -9.59 12.53
C THR A 129 2.47 -9.77 11.71
N GLY A 130 3.61 -9.94 12.38
CA GLY A 130 4.91 -10.12 11.71
C GLY A 130 5.60 -8.80 11.40
N GLU A 131 6.50 -8.83 10.42
CA GLU A 131 7.42 -7.72 10.11
C GLU A 131 7.53 -7.41 8.62
N ASP A 132 6.71 -8.06 7.77
CA ASP A 132 6.70 -7.78 6.31
C ASP A 132 6.33 -6.33 6.05
N GLY A 133 7.09 -5.67 5.19
CA GLY A 133 7.02 -4.23 4.93
C GLY A 133 8.11 -3.41 5.64
N ALA A 134 8.79 -3.97 6.67
CA ALA A 134 9.82 -3.23 7.41
C ALA A 134 11.07 -2.94 6.55
N VAL A 135 11.46 -3.85 5.67
CA VAL A 135 12.55 -3.63 4.71
C VAL A 135 12.09 -2.64 3.63
N GLY A 136 10.88 -2.84 3.12
CA GLY A 136 10.31 -1.99 2.07
C GLY A 136 10.13 -0.53 2.48
N VAL A 137 9.73 -0.24 3.72
CA VAL A 137 9.62 1.17 4.18
C VAL A 137 10.97 1.87 4.22
N ARG A 138 12.07 1.16 4.54
CA ARG A 138 13.42 1.75 4.44
C ARG A 138 13.74 2.13 3.00
N ALA A 139 13.46 1.23 2.05
CA ALA A 139 13.71 1.50 0.63
C ALA A 139 12.92 2.73 0.15
N VAL A 140 11.64 2.86 0.54
CA VAL A 140 10.82 4.03 0.21
C VAL A 140 11.41 5.31 0.80
N HIS A 141 11.77 5.29 2.08
CA HIS A 141 12.35 6.45 2.77
C HIS A 141 13.73 6.86 2.17
N GLU A 142 14.60 5.88 1.89
CA GLU A 142 15.92 6.12 1.28
C GLU A 142 15.83 6.71 -0.13
N MET A 143 14.78 6.39 -0.87
CA MET A 143 14.50 6.97 -2.20
C MET A 143 13.76 8.31 -2.14
N GLY A 144 13.48 8.85 -0.95
CA GLY A 144 12.83 10.15 -0.74
C GLY A 144 11.31 10.09 -0.71
N GLY A 145 10.70 8.92 -0.78
CA GLY A 145 9.25 8.72 -0.62
C GLY A 145 8.81 8.93 0.82
N THR A 146 7.50 8.92 1.04
CA THR A 146 6.88 9.15 2.36
C THR A 146 6.33 7.85 2.94
N VAL A 147 6.52 7.63 4.23
CA VAL A 147 6.05 6.44 4.96
C VAL A 147 5.04 6.84 6.04
N VAL A 148 3.84 6.27 5.93
CA VAL A 148 2.73 6.44 6.88
C VAL A 148 2.41 5.11 7.53
N VAL A 149 2.29 5.08 8.86
CA VAL A 149 2.03 3.86 9.62
C VAL A 149 0.83 4.05 10.53
N GLN A 150 -0.06 3.05 10.59
CA GLN A 150 -1.18 3.04 11.51
C GLN A 150 -0.68 2.98 12.96
N ASP A 151 -1.28 3.78 13.83
CA ASP A 151 -0.91 3.84 15.23
C ASP A 151 -1.35 2.59 16.03
N GLN A 152 -0.85 2.47 17.25
CA GLN A 152 -1.18 1.36 18.14
C GLN A 152 -2.65 1.41 18.60
N GLY A 153 -3.19 2.60 18.80
CA GLY A 153 -4.53 2.78 19.37
C GLY A 153 -5.64 2.28 18.45
N SER A 154 -5.47 2.41 17.14
CA SER A 154 -6.43 1.96 16.12
C SER A 154 -6.08 0.61 15.47
N SER A 155 -4.88 0.06 15.70
CA SER A 155 -4.47 -1.23 15.16
C SER A 155 -5.04 -2.39 15.98
N GLU A 156 -5.74 -3.32 15.33
CA GLU A 156 -6.13 -4.58 15.96
C GLU A 156 -4.90 -5.45 16.30
N PHE A 157 -3.92 -5.48 15.39
CA PHE A 157 -2.63 -6.15 15.56
C PHE A 157 -1.49 -5.18 15.21
N PHE A 158 -0.68 -4.85 16.17
CA PHE A 158 0.36 -3.82 16.02
C PHE A 158 1.72 -4.35 15.56
N GLY A 159 1.84 -5.63 15.17
CA GLY A 159 3.12 -6.25 14.78
C GLY A 159 3.78 -5.58 13.58
N MET A 160 3.13 -5.54 12.42
CA MET A 160 3.66 -4.91 11.21
C MET A 160 3.89 -3.40 11.39
N PRO A 161 2.94 -2.61 11.94
CA PRO A 161 3.18 -1.21 12.27
C PRO A 161 4.39 -1.00 13.19
N HIS A 162 4.50 -1.78 14.25
CA HIS A 162 5.63 -1.70 15.20
C HIS A 162 6.98 -2.01 14.53
N ALA A 163 7.03 -3.05 13.68
CA ALA A 163 8.23 -3.38 12.94
C ALA A 163 8.66 -2.27 11.99
N ALA A 164 7.71 -1.64 11.29
CA ALA A 164 7.96 -0.48 10.43
C ALA A 164 8.50 0.70 11.23
N ILE A 165 7.87 1.05 12.36
CA ILE A 165 8.30 2.16 13.25
C ILE A 165 9.72 1.92 13.77
N ASN A 166 10.06 0.69 14.16
CA ASN A 166 11.40 0.35 14.66
C ASN A 166 12.51 0.50 13.63
N THR A 167 12.19 0.64 12.34
CA THR A 167 13.19 0.93 11.30
C THR A 167 13.78 2.33 11.43
N GLY A 168 13.05 3.28 12.03
CA GLY A 168 13.38 4.70 12.05
C GLY A 168 13.11 5.43 10.71
N ALA A 169 12.47 4.76 9.75
CA ALA A 169 12.21 5.26 8.39
C ALA A 169 10.73 5.66 8.20
N VAL A 170 10.01 6.00 9.27
CA VAL A 170 8.59 6.38 9.25
C VAL A 170 8.44 7.88 9.43
N ASP A 171 7.70 8.54 8.55
CA ASP A 171 7.46 9.97 8.60
C ASP A 171 6.24 10.32 9.47
N PHE A 172 5.17 9.50 9.38
CA PHE A 172 3.93 9.73 10.10
C PHE A 172 3.40 8.44 10.75
N VAL A 173 3.01 8.54 12.02
CA VAL A 173 2.25 7.50 12.74
C VAL A 173 0.88 8.09 13.07
N LEU A 174 -0.18 7.55 12.45
CA LEU A 174 -1.52 8.15 12.48
C LEU A 174 -2.60 7.14 12.89
N PRO A 175 -3.66 7.59 13.59
CA PRO A 175 -4.88 6.81 13.71
C PRO A 175 -5.44 6.45 12.32
N LEU A 176 -6.12 5.29 12.21
CA LEU A 176 -6.62 4.77 10.94
C LEU A 176 -7.47 5.81 10.17
N GLU A 177 -8.35 6.50 10.87
CA GLU A 177 -9.23 7.54 10.31
C GLU A 177 -8.52 8.79 9.80
N GLU A 178 -7.27 9.01 10.20
CA GLU A 178 -6.47 10.15 9.74
C GLU A 178 -5.60 9.82 8.51
N ILE A 179 -5.47 8.53 8.15
CA ILE A 179 -4.59 8.10 7.04
C ILE A 179 -5.14 8.58 5.69
N ALA A 180 -6.42 8.36 5.38
CA ALA A 180 -7.00 8.83 4.12
C ALA A 180 -6.92 10.36 3.95
N PRO A 181 -7.29 11.19 4.96
CA PRO A 181 -7.06 12.63 4.90
C PRO A 181 -5.60 13.02 4.67
N ALA A 182 -4.65 12.32 5.30
CA ALA A 182 -3.23 12.56 5.09
C ALA A 182 -2.80 12.25 3.64
N LEU A 183 -3.25 11.15 3.06
CA LEU A 183 -2.98 10.81 1.66
C LEU A 183 -3.52 11.87 0.69
N VAL A 184 -4.72 12.39 0.94
CA VAL A 184 -5.32 13.48 0.15
C VAL A 184 -4.46 14.75 0.26
N THR A 185 -4.05 15.13 1.46
CA THR A 185 -3.20 16.30 1.68
C THR A 185 -1.85 16.16 0.95
N LEU A 186 -1.20 15.01 1.07
CA LEU A 186 0.07 14.73 0.41
C LEU A 186 -0.08 14.75 -1.12
N SER A 187 -1.19 14.23 -1.66
CA SER A 187 -1.43 14.23 -3.11
C SER A 187 -1.53 15.62 -3.72
N THR A 188 -1.99 16.61 -2.95
CA THR A 188 -2.18 17.99 -3.41
C THR A 188 -0.97 18.89 -3.15
N SER A 189 -0.12 18.56 -2.17
CA SER A 189 1.03 19.39 -1.78
C SER A 189 2.08 19.56 -2.88
N GLY A 190 2.11 18.70 -3.90
CA GLY A 190 3.00 18.83 -5.06
C GLY A 190 2.45 19.71 -6.18
N GLN A 191 1.19 20.18 -6.12
CA GLN A 191 0.55 20.95 -7.18
C GLN A 191 0.58 22.46 -6.95
N ASP A 192 0.87 22.92 -5.72
CA ASP A 192 0.80 24.35 -5.35
C ASP A 192 2.09 25.13 -5.57
N GLU A 193 3.15 24.53 -6.14
CA GLU A 193 4.42 25.22 -6.45
C GLU A 193 4.63 25.48 -7.96
N GLN A 194 3.56 25.74 -8.73
CA GLN A 194 3.67 26.23 -10.11
C GLN A 194 3.25 27.69 -10.24
#